data_f7c16dff5a7ff7dae5fd2437e29025e7
#
_entry.id   f7c16dff5a7ff7dae5fd2437e29025e7
#
_cell.length_a   1.000
_cell.length_b   1.000
_cell.length_c   1.000
_cell.angle_alpha   90.00
_cell.angle_beta   90.00
_cell.angle_gamma   90.00
#
_symmetry.space_group_name_H-M   'P 1'
#
loop_
_entity.id
_entity.type
_entity.pdbx_description
1 polymer ?
#
loop_
_entity_poly.entity_id
_entity_poly.type
_entity_poly.pdbx_seq_one_letter_code
_entity_poly.pdbx_strand_id
1 'polypeptide(L)'
;TKGPRLTSELSFAGRYIVLIPFADKVSVSTKIKSSEERARLRQLIQSIKPKNFSVIVRTSSEGKRVAELDHELKTLMKRWEDNIVKVPKLKAPAIIYEETARTVALLRDIFNPSFQNIYVNDKEVYNNVRDYVSLIAPGREEIVQLYTGELPIFDNFAVTKQIKSLFGRTVTYKSGAYLIIEHTEAMHVIDVNSGNRSKGSDAQEKTAIDV
;
A
#
# COMPACT_ATOMS: atom_id res chain seq x y z
N THR A 1 9.19 21.08 5.13
CA THR A 1 9.71 19.70 5.06
C THR A 1 10.07 19.24 6.47
N LYS A 2 9.57 18.07 6.87
CA LYS A 2 9.93 17.48 8.17
C LYS A 2 11.31 16.84 8.05
N GLY A 3 12.13 17.01 9.10
CA GLY A 3 13.43 16.36 9.20
C GLY A 3 13.34 14.84 9.38
N PRO A 4 14.48 14.12 9.39
CA PRO A 4 14.52 12.69 9.61
C PRO A 4 13.99 12.34 11.01
N ARG A 5 13.25 11.24 11.09
CA ARG A 5 12.76 10.70 12.36
C ARG A 5 13.62 9.51 12.78
N LEU A 6 14.14 9.57 13.99
CA LEU A 6 14.92 8.49 14.59
C LEU A 6 14.08 7.77 15.65
N THR A 7 14.26 6.46 15.76
CA THR A 7 13.68 5.62 16.81
C THR A 7 14.68 4.54 17.22
N SER A 8 14.64 4.14 18.47
CA SER A 8 15.36 2.97 18.97
C SER A 8 14.56 1.67 18.85
N GLU A 9 13.29 1.76 18.48
CA GLU A 9 12.44 0.59 18.27
C GLU A 9 12.73 0.01 16.88
N LEU A 10 13.33 -1.18 16.87
CA LEU A 10 13.59 -1.92 15.64
C LEU A 10 12.33 -2.65 15.20
N SER A 11 12.04 -2.63 13.90
CA SER A 11 10.89 -3.35 13.35
C SER A 11 11.19 -3.88 11.96
N PHE A 12 10.70 -5.09 11.67
CA PHE A 12 10.76 -5.72 10.36
C PHE A 12 9.34 -5.87 9.82
N ALA A 13 9.02 -5.08 8.80
CA ALA A 13 7.68 -5.05 8.24
C ALA A 13 7.51 -6.14 7.18
N GLY A 14 6.54 -7.04 7.41
CA GLY A 14 6.02 -7.98 6.45
C GLY A 14 4.73 -7.49 5.79
N ARG A 15 4.12 -8.33 4.97
CA ARG A 15 2.81 -8.06 4.34
C ARG A 15 1.68 -8.19 5.36
N TYR A 16 1.69 -9.23 6.15
CA TYR A 16 0.66 -9.61 7.11
C TYR A 16 0.98 -9.19 8.53
N ILE A 17 2.25 -9.21 8.89
CA ILE A 17 2.71 -8.94 10.26
C ILE A 17 3.92 -8.00 10.27
N VAL A 18 4.13 -7.35 11.40
CA VAL A 18 5.37 -6.61 11.71
C VAL A 18 6.00 -7.28 12.91
N LEU A 19 7.28 -7.65 12.80
CA LEU A 19 8.07 -8.26 13.85
C LEU A 19 8.91 -7.19 14.56
N ILE A 20 8.84 -7.16 15.88
CA ILE A 20 9.57 -6.20 16.74
C ILE A 20 10.38 -6.99 17.77
N PRO A 21 11.71 -7.01 17.68
CA PRO A 21 12.56 -7.65 18.69
C PRO A 21 12.57 -6.90 20.02
N PHE A 22 12.98 -7.58 21.06
CA PHE A 22 13.13 -7.06 22.44
C PHE A 22 11.83 -6.64 23.13
N ALA A 23 10.72 -7.20 22.70
CA ALA A 23 9.41 -6.95 23.30
C ALA A 23 8.60 -8.27 23.31
N ASP A 24 7.48 -8.34 24.06
CA ASP A 24 6.69 -9.57 24.15
C ASP A 24 5.18 -9.27 24.16
N LYS A 25 4.67 -8.73 23.05
CA LYS A 25 3.27 -8.34 22.90
C LYS A 25 2.72 -8.79 21.56
N VAL A 26 1.43 -9.17 21.52
CA VAL A 26 0.68 -9.33 20.27
C VAL A 26 -0.37 -8.24 20.16
N SER A 27 -0.29 -7.46 19.10
CA SER A 27 -1.25 -6.42 18.76
C SER A 27 -1.92 -6.76 17.44
N VAL A 28 -3.22 -6.51 17.32
CA VAL A 28 -3.98 -6.70 16.08
C VAL A 28 -4.55 -5.37 15.64
N SER A 29 -4.46 -5.07 14.34
CA SER A 29 -4.97 -3.82 13.77
C SER A 29 -6.43 -3.59 14.13
N THR A 30 -6.73 -2.41 14.64
CA THR A 30 -8.12 -1.97 14.97
C THR A 30 -8.98 -1.76 13.73
N LYS A 31 -8.36 -1.68 12.53
CA LYS A 31 -9.07 -1.57 11.25
C LYS A 31 -9.76 -2.87 10.84
N ILE A 32 -9.40 -4.02 11.42
CA ILE A 32 -10.15 -5.27 11.28
C ILE A 32 -11.42 -5.12 12.11
N LYS A 33 -12.58 -5.03 11.46
CA LYS A 33 -13.85 -4.71 12.12
C LYS A 33 -14.36 -5.85 12.99
N SER A 34 -14.24 -7.12 12.53
CA SER A 34 -14.70 -8.29 13.29
C SER A 34 -13.87 -8.50 14.56
N SER A 35 -14.54 -8.51 15.71
CA SER A 35 -13.94 -8.83 17.02
C SER A 35 -13.49 -10.29 17.10
N GLU A 36 -14.27 -11.20 16.49
CA GLU A 36 -13.96 -12.62 16.43
C GLU A 36 -12.69 -12.89 15.63
N GLU A 37 -12.56 -12.24 14.47
CA GLU A 37 -11.38 -12.36 13.63
C GLU A 37 -10.14 -11.77 14.33
N ARG A 38 -10.28 -10.65 15.04
CA ARG A 38 -9.17 -10.12 15.85
C ARG A 38 -8.74 -11.08 16.95
N ALA A 39 -9.70 -11.73 17.60
CA ALA A 39 -9.42 -12.74 18.65
C ALA A 39 -8.72 -13.96 18.05
N ARG A 40 -9.23 -14.48 16.92
CA ARG A 40 -8.64 -15.60 16.18
C ARG A 40 -7.19 -15.32 15.78
N LEU A 41 -6.95 -14.19 15.13
CA LEU A 41 -5.59 -13.79 14.68
C LEU A 41 -4.64 -13.61 15.88
N ARG A 42 -5.13 -13.05 16.99
CA ARG A 42 -4.33 -12.91 18.21
C ARG A 42 -3.93 -14.27 18.77
N GLN A 43 -4.85 -15.22 18.88
CA GLN A 43 -4.55 -16.57 19.34
C GLN A 43 -3.56 -17.29 18.43
N LEU A 44 -3.76 -17.20 17.12
CA LEU A 44 -2.85 -17.79 16.13
C LEU A 44 -1.41 -17.27 16.30
N ILE A 45 -1.25 -15.97 16.32
CA ILE A 45 0.08 -15.37 16.46
C ILE A 45 0.67 -15.68 17.85
N GLN A 46 -0.14 -15.68 18.91
CA GLN A 46 0.33 -16.03 20.25
C GLN A 46 0.90 -17.46 20.31
N SER A 47 0.34 -18.40 19.54
CA SER A 47 0.80 -19.78 19.50
C SER A 47 2.10 -20.01 18.72
N ILE A 48 2.43 -19.14 17.77
CA ILE A 48 3.59 -19.32 16.89
C ILE A 48 4.72 -18.31 17.13
N LYS A 49 4.43 -17.18 17.81
CA LYS A 49 5.45 -16.15 18.01
C LYS A 49 6.57 -16.61 18.95
N PRO A 50 7.82 -16.29 18.64
CA PRO A 50 8.94 -16.58 19.53
C PRO A 50 8.91 -15.66 20.78
N LYS A 51 9.54 -16.13 21.84
CA LYS A 51 9.77 -15.31 23.05
C LYS A 51 10.65 -14.11 22.73
N ASN A 52 10.47 -13.02 23.47
CA ASN A 52 11.20 -11.76 23.30
C ASN A 52 10.96 -11.04 21.96
N PHE A 53 9.85 -11.36 21.27
CA PHE A 53 9.42 -10.62 20.10
C PHE A 53 7.97 -10.17 20.26
N SER A 54 7.68 -8.95 19.85
CA SER A 54 6.30 -8.51 19.63
C SER A 54 5.93 -8.68 18.17
N VAL A 55 4.65 -8.94 17.94
CA VAL A 55 4.07 -9.03 16.59
C VAL A 55 2.86 -8.11 16.49
N ILE A 56 2.86 -7.27 15.46
CA ILE A 56 1.69 -6.47 15.07
C ILE A 56 1.05 -7.13 13.86
N VAL A 57 -0.20 -7.55 14.00
CA VAL A 57 -0.99 -8.13 12.91
C VAL A 57 -1.64 -7.01 12.11
N ARG A 58 -1.38 -6.97 10.80
CA ARG A 58 -1.90 -5.96 9.87
C ARG A 58 -3.30 -6.34 9.37
N THR A 59 -4.01 -5.39 8.78
CA THR A 59 -5.33 -5.62 8.15
C THR A 59 -5.29 -6.64 7.02
N SER A 60 -4.20 -6.73 6.28
CA SER A 60 -4.00 -7.72 5.22
C SER A 60 -3.97 -9.18 5.70
N SER A 61 -3.92 -9.41 7.02
CA SER A 61 -3.99 -10.75 7.64
C SER A 61 -5.41 -11.27 7.77
N GLU A 62 -6.42 -10.43 7.54
CA GLU A 62 -7.83 -10.85 7.64
C GLU A 62 -8.11 -12.04 6.73
N GLY A 63 -8.72 -13.09 7.28
CA GLY A 63 -9.01 -14.35 6.59
C GLY A 63 -7.81 -15.25 6.28
N LYS A 64 -6.58 -14.86 6.67
CA LYS A 64 -5.38 -15.64 6.39
C LYS A 64 -5.27 -16.90 7.27
N ARG A 65 -4.66 -17.94 6.70
CA ARG A 65 -4.41 -19.21 7.39
C ARG A 65 -3.13 -19.13 8.22
N VAL A 66 -3.04 -19.98 9.23
CA VAL A 66 -1.87 -20.10 10.11
C VAL A 66 -0.58 -20.28 9.30
N ALA A 67 -0.60 -21.13 8.28
CA ALA A 67 0.57 -21.45 7.47
C ALA A 67 1.15 -20.22 6.76
N GLU A 68 0.30 -19.28 6.29
CA GLU A 68 0.75 -18.05 5.63
C GLU A 68 1.42 -17.11 6.64
N LEU A 69 0.85 -17.00 7.83
CA LEU A 69 1.38 -16.14 8.90
C LEU A 69 2.67 -16.71 9.50
N ASP A 70 2.74 -18.03 9.68
CA ASP A 70 3.93 -18.73 10.17
C ASP A 70 5.10 -18.63 9.18
N HIS A 71 4.80 -18.80 7.89
CA HIS A 71 5.81 -18.64 6.84
C HIS A 71 6.40 -17.23 6.82
N GLU A 72 5.55 -16.20 6.90
CA GLU A 72 6.03 -14.82 6.95
C GLU A 72 6.82 -14.55 8.25
N LEU A 73 6.33 -15.05 9.38
CA LEU A 73 7.04 -14.92 10.66
C LEU A 73 8.45 -15.51 10.59
N LYS A 74 8.60 -16.73 10.06
CA LYS A 74 9.90 -17.38 9.85
C LYS A 74 10.81 -16.57 8.92
N THR A 75 10.26 -16.00 7.86
CA THR A 75 11.01 -15.14 6.93
C THR A 75 11.51 -13.87 7.63
N LEU A 76 10.69 -13.22 8.45
CA LEU A 76 11.09 -12.04 9.21
C LEU A 76 12.11 -12.38 10.31
N MET A 77 11.94 -13.52 10.98
CA MET A 77 12.91 -14.02 11.95
C MET A 77 14.28 -14.27 11.32
N LYS A 78 14.32 -14.92 10.16
CA LYS A 78 15.56 -15.14 9.42
C LYS A 78 16.22 -13.81 9.06
N ARG A 79 15.47 -12.82 8.59
CA ARG A 79 16.02 -11.47 8.33
C ARG A 79 16.65 -10.86 9.58
N TRP A 80 15.98 -10.97 10.72
CA TRP A 80 16.55 -10.53 12.00
C TRP A 80 17.86 -11.25 12.31
N GLU A 81 17.88 -12.57 12.30
CA GLU A 81 19.04 -13.40 12.60
C GLU A 81 20.23 -13.10 11.67
N ASP A 82 19.98 -13.02 10.36
CA ASP A 82 21.01 -12.72 9.35
C ASP A 82 21.63 -11.32 9.52
N ASN A 83 20.95 -10.40 10.18
CA ASN A 83 21.43 -9.03 10.37
C ASN A 83 22.02 -8.80 11.76
N ILE A 84 21.45 -9.37 12.83
CA ILE A 84 21.95 -9.16 14.20
C ILE A 84 23.37 -9.72 14.37
N VAL A 85 23.73 -10.80 13.70
CA VAL A 85 25.07 -11.39 13.75
C VAL A 85 26.15 -10.51 13.13
N LYS A 86 25.76 -9.49 12.34
CA LYS A 86 26.70 -8.53 11.73
C LYS A 86 27.11 -7.44 12.73
N VAL A 87 26.24 -7.11 13.68
CA VAL A 87 26.39 -5.96 14.60
C VAL A 87 27.74 -5.96 15.33
N PRO A 88 28.19 -7.07 15.95
CA PRO A 88 29.45 -7.07 16.66
C PRO A 88 30.71 -6.91 15.76
N LYS A 89 30.54 -7.12 14.45
CA LYS A 89 31.62 -7.08 13.46
C LYS A 89 31.78 -5.71 12.79
N LEU A 90 30.78 -4.82 12.98
CA LEU A 90 30.76 -3.53 12.33
C LEU A 90 31.20 -2.41 13.29
N LYS A 91 31.96 -1.46 12.74
CA LYS A 91 32.34 -0.25 13.47
C LYS A 91 31.26 0.83 13.22
N ALA A 92 30.71 1.36 14.29
CA ALA A 92 29.71 2.45 14.20
C ALA A 92 30.35 3.76 13.66
N PRO A 93 29.64 4.55 12.86
CA PRO A 93 28.30 4.29 12.32
C PRO A 93 28.32 3.36 11.11
N ALA A 94 27.38 2.41 11.03
CA ALA A 94 27.25 1.49 9.90
C ALA A 94 25.80 1.10 9.65
N ILE A 95 25.42 0.90 8.37
CA ILE A 95 24.12 0.35 7.99
C ILE A 95 24.15 -1.16 8.21
N ILE A 96 23.27 -1.67 9.05
CA ILE A 96 23.14 -3.10 9.36
C ILE A 96 22.14 -3.75 8.42
N TYR A 97 21.03 -3.07 8.20
CA TYR A 97 19.93 -3.51 7.35
C TYR A 97 19.26 -2.29 6.72
N GLU A 98 19.03 -2.38 5.44
CA GLU A 98 18.24 -1.42 4.69
C GLU A 98 16.93 -2.09 4.25
N GLU A 99 15.80 -1.45 4.54
CA GLU A 99 14.53 -2.00 4.11
C GLU A 99 14.43 -1.95 2.58
N THR A 100 13.83 -2.98 2.02
CA THR A 100 13.62 -3.17 0.58
C THR A 100 13.16 -1.87 -0.10
N ALA A 101 13.60 -1.66 -1.33
CA ALA A 101 13.29 -0.49 -2.16
C ALA A 101 11.83 -0.03 -1.97
N ARG A 102 11.61 1.28 -1.90
CA ARG A 102 10.31 1.90 -1.62
C ARG A 102 9.17 1.38 -2.50
N THR A 103 9.46 1.03 -3.74
CA THR A 103 8.53 0.42 -4.70
C THR A 103 8.05 -0.96 -4.26
N VAL A 104 8.95 -1.80 -3.75
CA VAL A 104 8.60 -3.12 -3.21
C VAL A 104 7.80 -2.99 -1.93
N ALA A 105 8.15 -2.03 -1.06
CA ALA A 105 7.37 -1.74 0.15
C ALA A 105 5.94 -1.28 -0.18
N LEU A 106 5.77 -0.48 -1.23
CA LEU A 106 4.45 -0.08 -1.72
C LEU A 106 3.66 -1.29 -2.24
N LEU A 107 4.27 -2.12 -3.09
CA LEU A 107 3.62 -3.33 -3.59
C LEU A 107 3.22 -4.29 -2.47
N ARG A 108 4.07 -4.47 -1.47
CA ARG A 108 3.73 -5.25 -0.27
C ARG A 108 2.40 -4.81 0.34
N ASP A 109 2.15 -3.52 0.34
CA ASP A 109 0.97 -2.96 1.01
C ASP A 109 -0.28 -2.95 0.12
N ILE A 110 -0.15 -2.80 -1.21
CA ILE A 110 -1.29 -2.64 -2.12
C ILE A 110 -1.56 -3.83 -3.04
N PHE A 111 -0.58 -4.72 -3.26
CA PHE A 111 -0.72 -5.83 -4.20
C PHE A 111 -1.87 -6.77 -3.79
N ASN A 112 -2.72 -7.09 -4.76
CA ASN A 112 -3.84 -8.02 -4.60
C ASN A 112 -4.10 -8.77 -5.92
N PRO A 113 -4.96 -9.81 -5.94
CA PRO A 113 -5.22 -10.61 -7.14
C PRO A 113 -5.79 -9.84 -8.35
N SER A 114 -6.35 -8.64 -8.14
CA SER A 114 -6.91 -7.84 -9.24
C SER A 114 -5.85 -7.12 -10.09
N PHE A 115 -4.59 -7.09 -9.66
CA PHE A 115 -3.50 -6.55 -10.47
C PHE A 115 -3.32 -7.38 -11.73
N GLN A 116 -3.47 -6.76 -12.89
CA GLN A 116 -3.30 -7.39 -14.20
C GLN A 116 -1.93 -7.08 -14.81
N ASN A 117 -1.44 -5.86 -14.66
CA ASN A 117 -0.16 -5.42 -15.18
C ASN A 117 0.52 -4.46 -14.21
N ILE A 118 1.84 -4.51 -14.17
CA ILE A 118 2.73 -3.58 -13.46
C ILE A 118 3.80 -3.13 -14.44
N TYR A 119 3.71 -1.90 -14.90
CA TYR A 119 4.68 -1.34 -15.83
C TYR A 119 5.77 -0.58 -15.09
N VAL A 120 7.03 -0.85 -15.43
CA VAL A 120 8.20 -0.24 -14.82
C VAL A 120 9.15 0.23 -15.90
N ASN A 121 9.61 1.46 -15.85
CA ASN A 121 10.53 2.06 -16.84
C ASN A 121 12.00 2.13 -16.40
N ASP A 122 12.32 1.56 -15.25
CA ASP A 122 13.68 1.39 -14.75
C ASP A 122 14.01 -0.09 -14.61
N LYS A 123 15.17 -0.52 -15.12
CA LYS A 123 15.55 -1.93 -15.19
C LYS A 123 15.83 -2.54 -13.81
N GLU A 124 16.44 -1.78 -12.91
CA GLU A 124 16.73 -2.25 -11.55
C GLU A 124 15.44 -2.41 -10.75
N VAL A 125 14.58 -1.39 -10.81
CA VAL A 125 13.26 -1.44 -10.18
C VAL A 125 12.40 -2.58 -10.77
N TYR A 126 12.47 -2.81 -12.09
CA TYR A 126 11.77 -3.92 -12.75
C TYR A 126 12.23 -5.27 -12.15
N ASN A 127 13.53 -5.53 -12.03
CA ASN A 127 14.05 -6.76 -11.46
C ASN A 127 13.56 -6.92 -10.01
N ASN A 128 13.72 -5.90 -9.18
CA ASN A 128 13.30 -5.91 -7.78
C ASN A 128 11.79 -6.20 -7.62
N VAL A 129 10.96 -5.58 -8.46
CA VAL A 129 9.51 -5.79 -8.46
C VAL A 129 9.15 -7.19 -8.92
N ARG A 130 9.79 -7.70 -9.97
CA ARG A 130 9.56 -9.03 -10.51
C ARG A 130 9.93 -10.11 -9.50
N ASP A 131 11.11 -9.99 -8.86
CA ASP A 131 11.57 -10.92 -7.83
C ASP A 131 10.61 -10.93 -6.63
N TYR A 132 10.12 -9.75 -6.26
CA TYR A 132 9.14 -9.64 -5.18
C TYR A 132 7.80 -10.29 -5.55
N VAL A 133 7.29 -10.07 -6.77
CA VAL A 133 6.02 -10.68 -7.24
C VAL A 133 6.17 -12.19 -7.31
N SER A 134 7.32 -12.72 -7.78
CA SER A 134 7.64 -14.14 -7.78
C SER A 134 7.53 -14.75 -6.38
N LEU A 135 8.01 -14.03 -5.36
CA LEU A 135 7.95 -14.47 -3.96
C LEU A 135 6.53 -14.51 -3.39
N ILE A 136 5.70 -13.49 -3.68
CA ILE A 136 4.37 -13.35 -3.05
C ILE A 136 3.22 -13.95 -3.86
N ALA A 137 3.42 -14.16 -5.16
CA ALA A 137 2.47 -14.70 -6.10
C ALA A 137 3.18 -15.52 -7.19
N PRO A 138 3.73 -16.71 -6.83
CA PRO A 138 4.45 -17.57 -7.77
C PRO A 138 3.62 -17.86 -9.02
N GLY A 139 4.25 -17.77 -10.20
CA GLY A 139 3.60 -17.97 -11.50
C GLY A 139 2.89 -16.75 -12.06
N ARG A 140 2.99 -15.59 -11.40
CA ARG A 140 2.42 -14.31 -11.87
C ARG A 140 3.48 -13.25 -12.21
N GLU A 141 4.73 -13.63 -12.34
CA GLU A 141 5.85 -12.74 -12.64
C GLU A 141 5.71 -12.01 -13.97
N GLU A 142 4.98 -12.62 -14.91
CA GLU A 142 4.71 -12.08 -16.24
C GLU A 142 3.84 -10.81 -16.25
N ILE A 143 3.10 -10.53 -15.16
CA ILE A 143 2.36 -9.27 -15.05
C ILE A 143 3.29 -8.06 -14.91
N VAL A 144 4.56 -8.28 -14.51
CA VAL A 144 5.56 -7.21 -14.41
C VAL A 144 6.22 -7.03 -15.78
N GLN A 145 6.09 -5.84 -16.34
CA GLN A 145 6.55 -5.54 -17.69
C GLN A 145 7.52 -4.35 -17.67
N LEU A 146 8.64 -4.50 -18.35
CA LEU A 146 9.57 -3.41 -18.56
C LEU A 146 9.02 -2.49 -19.66
N TYR A 147 8.76 -1.25 -19.32
CA TYR A 147 8.31 -0.24 -20.26
C TYR A 147 9.51 0.42 -20.98
N THR A 148 9.53 0.32 -22.28
CA THR A 148 10.60 0.87 -23.15
C THR A 148 10.06 1.82 -24.23
N GLY A 149 8.82 2.32 -24.07
CA GLY A 149 8.20 3.23 -25.02
C GLY A 149 8.88 4.62 -25.04
N GLU A 150 8.72 5.34 -26.14
CA GLU A 150 9.30 6.69 -26.35
C GLU A 150 8.62 7.76 -25.48
N LEU A 151 7.31 7.62 -25.24
CA LEU A 151 6.57 8.54 -24.39
C LEU A 151 6.86 8.29 -22.93
N PRO A 152 6.88 9.33 -22.07
CA PRO A 152 6.91 9.13 -20.63
C PRO A 152 5.80 8.15 -20.18
N ILE A 153 6.12 7.22 -19.28
CA ILE A 153 5.22 6.13 -18.88
C ILE A 153 3.84 6.65 -18.41
N PHE A 154 3.79 7.74 -17.65
CA PHE A 154 2.53 8.33 -17.18
C PHE A 154 1.71 8.97 -18.30
N ASP A 155 2.37 9.50 -19.33
CA ASP A 155 1.68 10.08 -20.49
C ASP A 155 1.11 8.96 -21.38
N ASN A 156 1.88 7.88 -21.59
CA ASN A 156 1.43 6.72 -22.34
C ASN A 156 0.14 6.09 -21.76
N PHE A 157 0.03 6.04 -20.45
CA PHE A 157 -1.16 5.50 -19.76
C PHE A 157 -2.16 6.59 -19.34
N ALA A 158 -2.04 7.81 -19.86
CA ALA A 158 -2.90 8.96 -19.55
C ALA A 158 -2.98 9.32 -18.04
N VAL A 159 -2.03 8.85 -17.24
CA VAL A 159 -1.98 9.11 -15.78
C VAL A 159 -1.75 10.59 -15.51
N THR A 160 -0.82 11.24 -16.25
CA THR A 160 -0.56 12.69 -16.14
C THR A 160 -1.84 13.51 -16.37
N LYS A 161 -2.65 13.12 -17.36
CA LYS A 161 -3.94 13.78 -17.63
C LYS A 161 -4.92 13.61 -16.49
N GLN A 162 -5.03 12.41 -15.95
CA GLN A 162 -5.89 12.10 -14.80
C GLN A 162 -5.44 12.89 -13.55
N ILE A 163 -4.15 12.92 -13.24
CA ILE A 163 -3.62 13.70 -12.12
C ILE A 163 -3.96 15.19 -12.28
N LYS A 164 -3.73 15.76 -13.47
CA LYS A 164 -4.07 17.17 -13.73
C LYS A 164 -5.56 17.44 -13.56
N SER A 165 -6.43 16.53 -13.99
CA SER A 165 -7.88 16.69 -13.83
C SER A 165 -8.33 16.63 -12.37
N LEU A 166 -7.67 15.80 -11.54
CA LEU A 166 -7.96 15.70 -10.10
C LEU A 166 -7.69 17.01 -9.33
N PHE A 167 -6.76 17.83 -9.81
CA PHE A 167 -6.46 19.16 -9.25
C PHE A 167 -7.18 20.29 -9.99
N GLY A 168 -7.99 19.95 -10.98
CA GLY A 168 -8.85 20.91 -11.69
C GLY A 168 -10.03 21.36 -10.83
N ARG A 169 -10.53 22.57 -11.10
CA ARG A 169 -11.74 23.09 -10.42
C ARG A 169 -13.01 22.39 -10.89
N THR A 170 -12.99 21.79 -12.08
CA THR A 170 -14.18 21.20 -12.71
C THR A 170 -14.12 19.68 -12.67
N VAL A 171 -15.18 19.06 -12.15
CA VAL A 171 -15.41 17.61 -12.15
C VAL A 171 -16.58 17.32 -13.08
N THR A 172 -16.33 16.56 -14.17
CA THR A 172 -17.35 16.24 -15.18
C THR A 172 -17.80 14.79 -15.01
N TYR A 173 -19.10 14.57 -15.04
CA TYR A 173 -19.73 13.25 -14.99
C TYR A 173 -20.01 12.72 -16.42
N LYS A 174 -20.14 11.39 -16.54
CA LYS A 174 -20.46 10.72 -17.83
C LYS A 174 -21.78 11.22 -18.42
N SER A 175 -22.67 11.66 -17.57
CA SER A 175 -23.97 12.24 -17.95
C SER A 175 -23.90 13.60 -18.61
N GLY A 176 -22.74 14.27 -18.58
CA GLY A 176 -22.54 15.63 -19.06
C GLY A 176 -22.78 16.71 -17.99
N ALA A 177 -23.30 16.35 -16.82
CA ALA A 177 -23.32 17.24 -15.66
C ALA A 177 -21.91 17.50 -15.15
N TYR A 178 -21.69 18.64 -14.49
CA TYR A 178 -20.37 18.96 -13.91
C TYR A 178 -20.47 19.81 -12.66
N LEU A 179 -19.49 19.65 -11.78
CA LEU A 179 -19.29 20.48 -10.59
C LEU A 179 -18.17 21.48 -10.84
N ILE A 180 -18.32 22.67 -10.27
CA ILE A 180 -17.21 23.61 -10.08
C ILE A 180 -16.92 23.70 -8.59
N ILE A 181 -15.71 23.32 -8.17
CA ILE A 181 -15.28 23.30 -6.78
C ILE A 181 -14.26 24.40 -6.57
N GLU A 182 -14.56 25.37 -5.72
CA GLU A 182 -13.69 26.49 -5.40
C GLU A 182 -13.44 26.58 -3.89
N HIS A 183 -12.18 26.89 -3.56
CA HIS A 183 -11.76 27.13 -2.18
C HIS A 183 -11.70 28.63 -1.95
N THR A 184 -12.54 29.11 -1.05
CA THR A 184 -12.49 30.50 -0.57
C THR A 184 -11.75 30.57 0.76
N GLU A 185 -11.54 31.75 1.30
CA GLU A 185 -10.83 31.94 2.56
C GLU A 185 -11.48 31.17 3.75
N ALA A 186 -12.82 31.13 3.81
CA ALA A 186 -13.56 30.59 4.94
C ALA A 186 -14.37 29.32 4.63
N MET A 187 -14.55 28.94 3.36
CA MET A 187 -15.40 27.81 2.98
C MET A 187 -15.01 27.22 1.61
N HIS A 188 -15.55 26.04 1.34
CA HIS A 188 -15.54 25.45 0.00
C HIS A 188 -16.89 25.68 -0.66
N VAL A 189 -16.89 26.18 -1.89
CA VAL A 189 -18.09 26.40 -2.69
C VAL A 189 -18.14 25.33 -3.77
N ILE A 190 -19.29 24.70 -3.93
CA ILE A 190 -19.55 23.69 -4.95
C ILE A 190 -20.76 24.16 -5.75
N ASP A 191 -20.53 24.51 -7.01
CA ASP A 191 -21.58 24.85 -7.96
C ASP A 191 -21.90 23.64 -8.83
N VAL A 192 -23.19 23.32 -8.95
CA VAL A 192 -23.71 22.14 -9.66
C VAL A 192 -24.35 22.59 -10.98
N ASN A 193 -23.83 22.05 -12.08
CA ASN A 193 -24.25 22.37 -13.42
C ASN A 193 -24.85 21.15 -14.15
N SER A 194 -26.03 21.28 -14.74
CA SER A 194 -26.67 20.22 -15.52
C SER A 194 -26.01 19.96 -16.89
N GLY A 195 -25.15 20.88 -17.36
CA GLY A 195 -24.51 20.78 -18.66
C GLY A 195 -25.56 20.82 -19.81
N ASN A 196 -25.41 19.93 -20.79
CA ASN A 196 -26.28 19.84 -21.94
C ASN A 196 -27.67 19.25 -21.62
N ARG A 197 -28.00 18.92 -20.37
CA ARG A 197 -29.26 18.36 -19.94
C ARG A 197 -30.34 19.43 -19.63
N SER A 198 -30.12 20.67 -19.98
CA SER A 198 -31.02 21.80 -19.64
C SER A 198 -32.41 21.74 -20.29
N LYS A 199 -32.70 20.70 -21.10
CA LYS A 199 -33.97 20.54 -21.80
C LYS A 199 -34.73 19.31 -21.29
N GLY A 200 -35.61 19.52 -20.30
CA GLY A 200 -36.53 18.50 -19.77
C GLY A 200 -36.89 18.73 -18.31
N SER A 201 -38.15 18.39 -17.93
CA SER A 201 -38.66 18.56 -16.56
C SER A 201 -37.82 17.80 -15.49
N ASP A 202 -37.16 16.72 -15.86
CA ASP A 202 -36.41 15.84 -14.94
C ASP A 202 -34.91 16.12 -14.93
N ALA A 203 -34.43 17.15 -15.64
CA ALA A 203 -33.00 17.41 -15.79
C ALA A 203 -32.33 17.77 -14.45
N GLN A 204 -33.00 18.50 -13.60
CA GLN A 204 -32.52 18.92 -12.29
C GLN A 204 -32.44 17.74 -11.33
N GLU A 205 -33.47 16.89 -11.28
CA GLU A 205 -33.51 15.69 -10.45
C GLU A 205 -32.41 14.69 -10.85
N LYS A 206 -32.29 14.40 -12.15
CA LYS A 206 -31.24 13.52 -12.68
C LYS A 206 -29.83 14.07 -12.43
N THR A 207 -29.66 15.40 -12.49
CA THR A 207 -28.38 16.02 -12.15
C THR A 207 -28.06 15.87 -10.67
N ALA A 208 -29.04 16.07 -9.79
CA ALA A 208 -28.85 15.91 -8.34
C ALA A 208 -28.55 14.47 -7.92
N ILE A 209 -29.05 13.48 -8.68
CA ILE A 209 -28.75 12.06 -8.42
C ILE A 209 -27.34 11.67 -8.91
N ASP A 210 -26.85 12.31 -9.98
CA ASP A 210 -25.54 12.00 -10.58
C ASP A 210 -24.35 12.61 -9.81
N VAL A 211 -24.56 13.65 -8.99
CA VAL A 211 -23.56 14.38 -8.23
C VAL A 211 -23.64 14.11 -6.73
#